data_57d30bb0464f63fbd0703929cba760a2
#
_entry.id   57d30bb0464f63fbd0703929cba760a2
#
_cell.length_a   1.000
_cell.length_b   1.000
_cell.length_c   1.000
_cell.angle_alpha   90.00
_cell.angle_beta   90.00
_cell.angle_gamma   90.00
#
_symmetry.space_group_name_H-M   'P 1'
#
loop_
_entity.id
_entity.type
_entity.pdbx_description
1 polymer ?
#
loop_
_entity_poly.entity_id
_entity_poly.type
_entity_poly.pdbx_seq_one_letter_code
_entity_poly.pdbx_strand_id
1 'polypeptide(L)'
;LIRILSTLLIPDTGHVSIFGYDVVKDDRMVQQLINRVSVEASFFKKLSPMENLIYAARLYNMPAVEARAKIISILMRLGIKPDRIGRPLENMSRGMQQKVAIARAFLTAPIVLLLDEPTTGLDPRSKIDVQHFVEELREVHDATILITTHDMDEAEALCDRIAIIDQGRIVALGRANELKRAVADRIGRNEPVTMHEVFMHYTVAHLITDDDIDRYGSWEKAFEAYEAQKEDENDGE
;
A
#
# COMPACT_ATOMS: atom_id res chain seq x y z
N LEU A 1 8.61 -6.83 -5.59
CA LEU A 1 7.33 -7.39 -6.08
C LEU A 1 6.57 -6.36 -6.94
N ILE A 2 6.15 -5.19 -6.41
CA ILE A 2 5.36 -4.16 -7.13
C ILE A 2 6.00 -3.76 -8.47
N ARG A 3 7.33 -3.58 -8.52
CA ARG A 3 8.03 -3.21 -9.76
C ARG A 3 7.96 -4.30 -10.83
N ILE A 4 7.94 -5.58 -10.45
CA ILE A 4 7.77 -6.70 -11.39
C ILE A 4 6.32 -6.72 -11.89
N LEU A 5 5.35 -6.65 -10.99
CA LEU A 5 3.92 -6.59 -11.34
C LEU A 5 3.58 -5.42 -12.27
N SER A 6 4.28 -4.29 -12.10
CA SER A 6 4.10 -3.11 -12.96
C SER A 6 4.97 -3.11 -14.22
N THR A 7 5.56 -4.25 -14.59
CA THR A 7 6.43 -4.44 -15.79
C THR A 7 7.68 -3.54 -15.82
N LEU A 8 8.08 -2.98 -14.69
CA LEU A 8 9.25 -2.11 -14.57
C LEU A 8 10.55 -2.86 -14.24
N LEU A 9 10.45 -4.13 -13.90
CA LEU A 9 11.56 -5.00 -13.57
C LEU A 9 11.23 -6.41 -14.05
N ILE A 10 12.18 -7.04 -14.72
CA ILE A 10 12.11 -8.45 -15.13
C ILE A 10 12.55 -9.32 -13.96
N PRO A 11 11.80 -10.37 -13.57
CA PRO A 11 12.25 -11.29 -12.54
C PRO A 11 13.44 -12.13 -13.03
N ASP A 12 14.41 -12.40 -12.15
CA ASP A 12 15.54 -13.26 -12.46
C ASP A 12 15.10 -14.71 -12.71
N THR A 13 14.10 -15.17 -11.96
CA THR A 13 13.49 -16.50 -12.08
C THR A 13 12.01 -16.45 -11.74
N GLY A 14 11.28 -17.51 -12.12
CA GLY A 14 9.86 -17.61 -11.82
C GLY A 14 8.97 -17.03 -12.92
N HIS A 15 7.67 -17.04 -12.64
CA HIS A 15 6.63 -16.63 -13.60
C HIS A 15 5.56 -15.82 -12.88
N VAL A 16 5.15 -14.72 -13.50
CA VAL A 16 4.09 -13.85 -12.99
C VAL A 16 3.10 -13.56 -14.10
N SER A 17 1.80 -13.68 -13.80
CA SER A 17 0.74 -13.32 -14.73
C SER A 17 -0.33 -12.45 -14.07
N ILE A 18 -0.93 -11.55 -14.84
CA ILE A 18 -2.05 -10.71 -14.45
C ILE A 18 -3.18 -10.95 -15.44
N PHE A 19 -4.33 -11.45 -14.97
CA PHE A 19 -5.47 -11.84 -15.81
C PHE A 19 -5.08 -12.78 -16.97
N GLY A 20 -4.12 -13.68 -16.72
CA GLY A 20 -3.63 -14.65 -17.72
C GLY A 20 -2.53 -14.13 -18.65
N TYR A 21 -2.22 -12.83 -18.61
CA TYR A 21 -1.12 -12.24 -19.38
C TYR A 21 0.19 -12.31 -18.60
N ASP A 22 1.25 -12.80 -19.23
CA ASP A 22 2.60 -12.85 -18.67
C ASP A 22 3.19 -11.43 -18.56
N VAL A 23 3.69 -11.04 -17.39
CA VAL A 23 4.20 -9.68 -17.17
C VAL A 23 5.45 -9.34 -17.99
N VAL A 24 6.15 -10.33 -18.55
CA VAL A 24 7.35 -10.15 -19.37
C VAL A 24 7.02 -10.23 -20.86
N LYS A 25 6.22 -11.23 -21.28
CA LYS A 25 5.91 -11.48 -22.69
C LYS A 25 4.80 -10.59 -23.20
N ASP A 26 3.80 -10.31 -22.35
CA ASP A 26 2.59 -9.57 -22.70
C ASP A 26 2.58 -8.19 -21.99
N ASP A 27 3.74 -7.58 -21.78
CA ASP A 27 3.94 -6.35 -21.00
C ASP A 27 2.98 -5.23 -21.38
N ARG A 28 2.75 -5.02 -22.68
CA ARG A 28 1.81 -4.00 -23.19
C ARG A 28 0.37 -4.27 -22.80
N MET A 29 -0.06 -5.52 -22.78
CA MET A 29 -1.40 -5.90 -22.35
C MET A 29 -1.55 -5.70 -20.85
N VAL A 30 -0.53 -6.11 -20.07
CA VAL A 30 -0.49 -5.88 -18.63
C VAL A 30 -0.55 -4.39 -18.31
N GLN A 31 0.23 -3.54 -19.00
CA GLN A 31 0.24 -2.08 -18.80
C GLN A 31 -1.11 -1.41 -19.08
N GLN A 32 -1.98 -2.00 -19.89
CA GLN A 32 -3.33 -1.49 -20.13
C GLN A 32 -4.30 -1.84 -18.98
N LEU A 33 -4.03 -2.91 -18.25
CA LEU A 33 -4.88 -3.41 -17.16
C LEU A 33 -4.56 -2.77 -15.82
N ILE A 34 -3.32 -2.28 -15.64
CA ILE A 34 -2.80 -1.84 -14.35
C ILE A 34 -2.51 -0.35 -14.32
N ASN A 35 -2.62 0.21 -13.13
CA ASN A 35 -1.95 1.47 -12.78
C ASN A 35 -1.22 1.33 -11.45
N ARG A 36 -0.23 2.20 -11.25
CA ARG A 36 0.59 2.19 -10.04
C ARG A 36 0.70 3.58 -9.42
N VAL A 37 0.64 3.62 -8.10
CA VAL A 37 1.06 4.76 -7.27
C VAL A 37 2.34 4.37 -6.54
N SER A 38 3.41 5.16 -6.70
CA SER A 38 4.66 4.98 -5.95
C SER A 38 4.70 5.90 -4.74
N VAL A 39 5.55 5.58 -3.77
CA VAL A 39 5.84 6.40 -2.58
C VAL A 39 6.23 7.84 -2.98
N GLU A 40 7.01 7.99 -4.07
CA GLU A 40 7.36 9.28 -4.63
C GLU A 40 6.68 9.48 -5.98
N ALA A 41 5.67 10.34 -6.00
CA ALA A 41 4.99 10.70 -7.22
C ALA A 41 5.76 11.78 -7.98
N SER A 42 6.17 11.45 -9.22
CA SER A 42 6.78 12.42 -10.12
C SER A 42 5.72 13.29 -10.79
N PHE A 43 5.81 14.60 -10.60
CA PHE A 43 4.93 15.60 -11.17
C PHE A 43 5.70 16.78 -11.75
N PHE A 44 5.08 17.47 -12.67
CA PHE A 44 5.48 18.83 -13.04
C PHE A 44 5.05 19.80 -11.92
N LYS A 45 5.93 20.05 -10.96
CA LYS A 45 5.62 20.75 -9.71
C LYS A 45 5.08 22.18 -9.93
N LYS A 46 5.50 22.86 -11.01
CA LYS A 46 5.00 24.19 -11.38
C LYS A 46 3.60 24.19 -11.99
N LEU A 47 3.12 23.03 -12.45
CA LEU A 47 1.77 22.86 -12.95
C LEU A 47 0.80 22.52 -11.82
N SER A 48 -0.46 22.88 -12.00
CA SER A 48 -1.56 22.52 -11.09
C SER A 48 -1.93 21.03 -11.18
N PRO A 49 -2.68 20.48 -10.19
CA PRO A 49 -3.29 19.16 -10.31
C PRO A 49 -4.07 18.98 -11.61
N MET A 50 -4.89 19.96 -11.98
CA MET A 50 -5.68 19.91 -13.21
C MET A 50 -4.77 19.72 -14.44
N GLU A 51 -3.72 20.53 -14.58
CA GLU A 51 -2.82 20.47 -15.74
C GLU A 51 -2.05 19.17 -15.78
N ASN A 52 -1.51 18.69 -14.64
CA ASN A 52 -0.82 17.41 -14.54
C ASN A 52 -1.74 16.23 -14.94
N LEU A 53 -2.98 16.23 -14.47
CA LEU A 53 -3.93 15.15 -14.74
C LEU A 53 -4.52 15.23 -16.16
N ILE A 54 -4.72 16.41 -16.72
CA ILE A 54 -5.07 16.57 -18.15
C ILE A 54 -3.94 16.08 -19.05
N TYR A 55 -2.67 16.35 -18.69
CA TYR A 55 -1.53 15.78 -19.40
C TYR A 55 -1.56 14.24 -19.38
N ALA A 56 -1.77 13.65 -18.21
CA ALA A 56 -1.92 12.20 -18.08
C ALA A 56 -3.09 11.67 -18.91
N ALA A 57 -4.28 12.30 -18.84
CA ALA A 57 -5.47 11.93 -19.60
C ALA A 57 -5.21 11.86 -21.12
N ARG A 58 -4.41 12.80 -21.65
CA ARG A 58 -4.03 12.84 -23.07
C ARG A 58 -3.19 11.65 -23.48
N LEU A 59 -2.29 11.15 -22.60
CA LEU A 59 -1.49 9.95 -22.87
C LEU A 59 -2.36 8.68 -23.02
N TYR A 60 -3.54 8.69 -22.40
CA TYR A 60 -4.53 7.62 -22.50
C TYR A 60 -5.65 7.91 -23.53
N ASN A 61 -5.47 8.91 -24.40
CA ASN A 61 -6.43 9.32 -25.42
C ASN A 61 -7.83 9.68 -24.89
N MET A 62 -7.92 10.14 -23.62
CA MET A 62 -9.20 10.55 -23.01
C MET A 62 -9.61 11.95 -23.54
N PRO A 63 -10.88 12.14 -23.98
CA PRO A 63 -11.38 13.44 -24.42
C PRO A 63 -11.27 14.49 -23.31
N ALA A 64 -10.78 15.70 -23.64
CA ALA A 64 -10.47 16.73 -22.65
C ALA A 64 -11.66 17.15 -21.78
N VAL A 65 -12.87 17.16 -22.33
CA VAL A 65 -14.10 17.53 -21.59
C VAL A 65 -14.43 16.47 -20.55
N GLU A 66 -14.39 15.19 -20.93
CA GLU A 66 -14.61 14.05 -20.04
C GLU A 66 -13.53 14.00 -18.96
N ALA A 67 -12.25 14.14 -19.36
CA ALA A 67 -11.12 14.14 -18.45
C ALA A 67 -11.27 15.21 -17.36
N ARG A 68 -11.66 16.44 -17.74
CA ARG A 68 -11.82 17.55 -16.80
C ARG A 68 -12.89 17.25 -15.75
N ALA A 69 -14.05 16.77 -16.16
CA ALA A 69 -15.14 16.41 -15.25
C ALA A 69 -14.73 15.29 -14.28
N LYS A 70 -14.09 14.23 -14.81
CA LYS A 70 -13.61 13.09 -14.03
C LYS A 70 -12.52 13.51 -13.04
N ILE A 71 -11.55 14.33 -13.46
CA ILE A 71 -10.47 14.85 -12.61
C ILE A 71 -11.06 15.63 -11.42
N ILE A 72 -11.99 16.55 -11.64
CA ILE A 72 -12.62 17.33 -10.56
C ILE A 72 -13.31 16.39 -9.58
N SER A 73 -14.11 15.44 -10.09
CA SER A 73 -14.82 14.47 -9.26
C SER A 73 -13.86 13.67 -8.38
N ILE A 74 -12.80 13.09 -8.94
CA ILE A 74 -11.83 12.28 -8.20
C ILE A 74 -11.09 13.12 -7.15
N LEU A 75 -10.60 14.32 -7.52
CA LEU A 75 -9.87 15.19 -6.61
C LEU A 75 -10.74 15.66 -5.42
N MET A 76 -12.01 15.94 -5.66
CA MET A 76 -12.95 16.31 -4.59
C MET A 76 -13.24 15.13 -3.64
N ARG A 77 -13.40 13.92 -4.16
CA ARG A 77 -13.55 12.69 -3.36
C ARG A 77 -12.33 12.43 -2.48
N LEU A 78 -11.13 12.73 -2.97
CA LEU A 78 -9.88 12.70 -2.20
C LEU A 78 -9.73 13.89 -1.24
N GLY A 79 -10.77 14.72 -1.05
CA GLY A 79 -10.75 15.86 -0.13
C GLY A 79 -9.92 17.06 -0.60
N ILE A 80 -9.56 17.15 -1.88
CA ILE A 80 -8.90 18.34 -2.45
C ILE A 80 -9.98 19.39 -2.77
N LYS A 81 -9.86 20.54 -2.11
CA LYS A 81 -10.81 21.66 -2.30
C LYS A 81 -10.73 22.24 -3.72
N PRO A 82 -11.85 22.71 -4.30
CA PRO A 82 -11.90 23.27 -5.66
C PRO A 82 -10.90 24.39 -5.91
N ASP A 83 -10.67 25.28 -4.92
CA ASP A 83 -9.72 26.40 -5.01
C ASP A 83 -8.26 25.96 -5.08
N ARG A 84 -7.96 24.70 -4.76
CA ARG A 84 -6.62 24.10 -4.84
C ARG A 84 -6.35 23.42 -6.18
N ILE A 85 -7.38 22.99 -6.91
CA ILE A 85 -7.23 22.21 -8.15
C ILE A 85 -6.45 22.97 -9.24
N GLY A 86 -6.55 24.30 -9.26
CA GLY A 86 -5.84 25.17 -10.22
C GLY A 86 -4.53 25.79 -9.70
N ARG A 87 -4.08 25.46 -8.47
CA ARG A 87 -2.85 26.01 -7.92
C ARG A 87 -1.65 25.09 -8.17
N PRO A 88 -0.41 25.61 -8.36
CA PRO A 88 0.76 24.79 -8.57
C PRO A 88 0.99 23.75 -7.46
N LEU A 89 1.41 22.54 -7.85
CA LEU A 89 1.67 21.43 -6.92
C LEU A 89 2.80 21.72 -5.92
N GLU A 90 3.76 22.57 -6.27
CA GLU A 90 4.84 22.98 -5.36
C GLU A 90 4.31 23.70 -4.09
N ASN A 91 3.10 24.29 -4.17
CA ASN A 91 2.43 24.96 -3.06
C ASN A 91 1.49 24.03 -2.27
N MET A 92 1.56 22.72 -2.50
CA MET A 92 0.74 21.71 -1.85
C MET A 92 1.56 20.87 -0.87
N SER A 93 0.93 20.44 0.23
CA SER A 93 1.53 19.51 1.16
C SER A 93 1.83 18.17 0.49
N ARG A 94 2.76 17.38 1.07
CA ARG A 94 3.06 16.02 0.59
C ARG A 94 1.80 15.16 0.50
N GLY A 95 0.91 15.23 1.51
CA GLY A 95 -0.37 14.52 1.50
C GLY A 95 -1.28 14.92 0.34
N MET A 96 -1.36 16.21 0.01
CA MET A 96 -2.13 16.66 -1.17
C MET A 96 -1.50 16.18 -2.48
N GLN A 97 -0.17 16.19 -2.59
CA GLN A 97 0.53 15.65 -3.77
C GLN A 97 0.29 14.15 -3.94
N GLN A 98 0.30 13.39 -2.84
CA GLN A 98 -0.01 11.95 -2.86
C GLN A 98 -1.45 11.68 -3.32
N LYS A 99 -2.42 12.45 -2.86
CA LYS A 99 -3.82 12.38 -3.35
C LYS A 99 -3.92 12.64 -4.85
N VAL A 100 -3.15 13.58 -5.39
CA VAL A 100 -3.06 13.81 -6.84
C VAL A 100 -2.43 12.63 -7.58
N ALA A 101 -1.46 11.94 -6.97
CA ALA A 101 -0.87 10.71 -7.55
C ALA A 101 -1.90 9.58 -7.63
N ILE A 102 -2.68 9.40 -6.58
CA ILE A 102 -3.76 8.42 -6.54
C ILE A 102 -4.83 8.77 -7.58
N ALA A 103 -5.22 10.06 -7.67
CA ALA A 103 -6.15 10.53 -8.70
C ALA A 103 -5.64 10.24 -10.11
N ARG A 104 -4.34 10.42 -10.38
CA ARG A 104 -3.72 10.09 -11.67
C ARG A 104 -3.83 8.60 -11.98
N ALA A 105 -3.51 7.75 -11.02
CA ALA A 105 -3.56 6.31 -11.21
C ALA A 105 -4.97 5.78 -11.44
N PHE A 106 -5.97 6.43 -10.86
CA PHE A 106 -7.37 6.04 -11.02
C PHE A 106 -8.07 6.69 -12.22
N LEU A 107 -7.44 7.65 -12.88
CA LEU A 107 -8.07 8.40 -13.97
C LEU A 107 -8.60 7.53 -15.12
N THR A 108 -7.92 6.43 -15.43
CA THR A 108 -8.32 5.47 -16.47
C THR A 108 -9.17 4.32 -15.96
N ALA A 109 -9.56 4.31 -14.68
CA ALA A 109 -10.29 3.23 -14.04
C ALA A 109 -9.65 1.84 -14.32
N PRO A 110 -8.40 1.61 -13.87
CA PRO A 110 -7.69 0.36 -14.13
C PRO A 110 -8.38 -0.83 -13.46
N ILE A 111 -8.24 -2.02 -14.06
CA ILE A 111 -8.73 -3.26 -13.46
C ILE A 111 -7.89 -3.66 -12.25
N VAL A 112 -6.57 -3.38 -12.30
CA VAL A 112 -5.66 -3.60 -11.17
C VAL A 112 -4.97 -2.30 -10.78
N LEU A 113 -5.06 -1.95 -9.50
CA LEU A 113 -4.38 -0.79 -8.92
C LEU A 113 -3.30 -1.25 -7.94
N LEU A 114 -2.06 -0.84 -8.20
CA LEU A 114 -0.91 -1.14 -7.36
C LEU A 114 -0.57 0.10 -6.52
N LEU A 115 -0.78 0.03 -5.21
CA LEU A 115 -0.53 1.11 -4.27
C LEU A 115 0.69 0.77 -3.42
N ASP A 116 1.79 1.50 -3.63
CA ASP A 116 3.05 1.29 -2.92
C ASP A 116 3.15 2.31 -1.78
N GLU A 117 2.86 1.86 -0.57
CA GLU A 117 2.80 2.68 0.65
C GLU A 117 1.99 3.98 0.50
N PRO A 118 0.70 3.91 0.14
CA PRO A 118 -0.07 5.07 -0.29
C PRO A 118 -0.30 6.12 0.79
N THR A 119 -0.20 5.77 2.06
CA THR A 119 -0.46 6.66 3.20
C THR A 119 0.79 7.03 4.00
N THR A 120 1.95 6.49 3.65
CA THR A 120 3.22 6.74 4.37
C THR A 120 3.59 8.21 4.35
N GLY A 121 3.86 8.76 5.54
CA GLY A 121 4.24 10.16 5.73
C GLY A 121 3.11 11.16 5.50
N LEU A 122 1.85 10.71 5.50
CA LEU A 122 0.69 11.58 5.47
C LEU A 122 0.25 11.98 6.89
N ASP A 123 -0.34 13.17 6.99
CA ASP A 123 -1.05 13.55 8.21
C ASP A 123 -2.30 12.67 8.42
N PRO A 124 -2.80 12.52 9.66
CA PRO A 124 -3.91 11.61 9.98
C PRO A 124 -5.16 11.85 9.13
N ARG A 125 -5.49 13.11 8.81
CA ARG A 125 -6.65 13.44 8.00
C ARG A 125 -6.46 13.00 6.55
N SER A 126 -5.28 13.28 5.98
CA SER A 126 -4.96 12.85 4.61
C SER A 126 -4.95 11.33 4.48
N LYS A 127 -4.49 10.60 5.53
CA LYS A 127 -4.53 9.14 5.59
C LYS A 127 -5.97 8.64 5.51
N ILE A 128 -6.88 9.16 6.33
CA ILE A 128 -8.31 8.81 6.32
C ILE A 128 -8.95 9.08 4.95
N ASP A 129 -8.70 10.24 4.36
CA ASP A 129 -9.26 10.58 3.04
C ASP A 129 -8.81 9.60 1.94
N VAL A 130 -7.55 9.12 2.01
CA VAL A 130 -7.02 8.11 1.07
C VAL A 130 -7.65 6.75 1.34
N GLN A 131 -7.76 6.33 2.59
CA GLN A 131 -8.35 5.05 2.98
C GLN A 131 -9.81 4.96 2.51
N HIS A 132 -10.64 5.96 2.80
CA HIS A 132 -12.02 6.02 2.33
C HIS A 132 -12.12 5.97 0.81
N PHE A 133 -11.21 6.65 0.09
CA PHE A 133 -11.20 6.57 -1.36
C PHE A 133 -10.86 5.17 -1.88
N VAL A 134 -9.93 4.46 -1.25
CA VAL A 134 -9.56 3.08 -1.59
C VAL A 134 -10.73 2.13 -1.33
N GLU A 135 -11.43 2.27 -0.20
CA GLU A 135 -12.63 1.50 0.12
C GLU A 135 -13.72 1.71 -0.93
N GLU A 136 -13.98 2.98 -1.29
CA GLU A 136 -14.96 3.32 -2.31
C GLU A 136 -14.60 2.72 -3.69
N LEU A 137 -13.31 2.70 -4.05
CA LEU A 137 -12.86 2.06 -5.30
C LEU A 137 -13.15 0.56 -5.30
N ARG A 138 -12.93 -0.10 -4.18
CA ARG A 138 -13.21 -1.53 -4.02
C ARG A 138 -14.70 -1.83 -4.16
N GLU A 139 -15.55 -1.03 -3.51
CA GLU A 139 -16.99 -1.28 -3.47
C GLU A 139 -17.73 -0.90 -4.76
N VAL A 140 -17.32 0.19 -5.41
CA VAL A 140 -18.06 0.76 -6.54
C VAL A 140 -17.51 0.32 -7.90
N HIS A 141 -16.19 0.06 -8.00
CA HIS A 141 -15.52 -0.14 -9.28
C HIS A 141 -15.01 -1.56 -9.53
N ASP A 142 -15.25 -2.48 -8.59
CA ASP A 142 -14.80 -3.90 -8.70
C ASP A 142 -13.30 -4.04 -9.08
N ALA A 143 -12.49 -3.08 -8.65
CA ALA A 143 -11.07 -3.05 -8.94
C ALA A 143 -10.31 -3.99 -8.02
N THR A 144 -9.37 -4.76 -8.56
CA THR A 144 -8.39 -5.49 -7.75
C THR A 144 -7.32 -4.51 -7.26
N ILE A 145 -7.18 -4.36 -5.95
CA ILE A 145 -6.21 -3.42 -5.36
C ILE A 145 -5.15 -4.21 -4.60
N LEU A 146 -3.89 -4.03 -4.98
CA LEU A 146 -2.74 -4.53 -4.22
C LEU A 146 -2.09 -3.35 -3.50
N ILE A 147 -2.05 -3.43 -2.17
CA ILE A 147 -1.45 -2.41 -1.29
C ILE A 147 -0.21 -3.00 -0.64
N THR A 148 0.90 -2.26 -0.64
CA THR A 148 2.00 -2.50 0.29
C THR A 148 1.93 -1.46 1.40
N THR A 149 2.09 -1.90 2.63
CA THR A 149 2.11 -1.03 3.81
C THR A 149 2.90 -1.70 4.93
N HIS A 150 3.50 -0.90 5.78
CA HIS A 150 4.05 -1.33 7.07
C HIS A 150 3.12 -0.98 8.24
N ASP A 151 1.96 -0.39 7.96
CA ASP A 151 0.95 -0.04 8.94
C ASP A 151 -0.06 -1.19 9.05
N MET A 152 -0.02 -1.90 10.18
CA MET A 152 -0.85 -3.08 10.41
C MET A 152 -2.34 -2.75 10.52
N ASP A 153 -2.68 -1.58 11.05
CA ASP A 153 -4.06 -1.11 11.15
C ASP A 153 -4.63 -0.79 9.77
N GLU A 154 -3.81 -0.20 8.89
CA GLU A 154 -4.19 0.03 7.49
C GLU A 154 -4.42 -1.29 6.74
N ALA A 155 -3.52 -2.25 6.90
CA ALA A 155 -3.66 -3.57 6.28
C ALA A 155 -4.94 -4.28 6.75
N GLU A 156 -5.24 -4.22 8.05
CA GLU A 156 -6.45 -4.82 8.62
C GLU A 156 -7.73 -4.13 8.12
N ALA A 157 -7.73 -2.80 8.03
CA ALA A 157 -8.91 -2.03 7.63
C ALA A 157 -9.24 -2.19 6.14
N LEU A 158 -8.23 -2.19 5.27
CA LEU A 158 -8.43 -2.08 3.82
C LEU A 158 -8.39 -3.41 3.06
N CYS A 159 -7.70 -4.43 3.59
CA CYS A 159 -7.39 -5.63 2.83
C CYS A 159 -8.32 -6.81 3.16
N ASP A 160 -8.86 -7.46 2.14
CA ASP A 160 -9.59 -8.74 2.28
C ASP A 160 -8.65 -9.88 2.65
N ARG A 161 -7.40 -9.83 2.17
CA ARG A 161 -6.34 -10.78 2.46
C ARG A 161 -5.01 -10.05 2.67
N ILE A 162 -4.24 -10.51 3.63
CA ILE A 162 -2.94 -9.95 4.01
C ILE A 162 -1.86 -11.01 3.78
N ALA A 163 -0.79 -10.63 3.10
CA ALA A 163 0.43 -11.42 2.98
C ALA A 163 1.54 -10.75 3.80
N ILE A 164 2.09 -11.46 4.77
CA ILE A 164 3.27 -11.03 5.51
C ILE A 164 4.50 -11.53 4.77
N ILE A 165 5.40 -10.61 4.47
CA ILE A 165 6.65 -10.90 3.76
C ILE A 165 7.81 -10.64 4.71
N ASP A 166 8.64 -11.65 4.92
CA ASP A 166 9.89 -11.56 5.65
C ASP A 166 11.03 -12.16 4.83
N GLN A 167 12.19 -11.51 4.80
CA GLN A 167 13.38 -11.93 4.05
C GLN A 167 13.08 -12.38 2.60
N GLY A 168 12.14 -11.67 1.93
CA GLY A 168 11.73 -11.95 0.56
C GLY A 168 10.81 -13.16 0.36
N ARG A 169 10.29 -13.75 1.45
CA ARG A 169 9.37 -14.90 1.44
C ARG A 169 8.03 -14.51 2.04
N ILE A 170 6.95 -15.09 1.52
CA ILE A 170 5.64 -15.00 2.17
C ILE A 170 5.65 -15.99 3.34
N VAL A 171 5.63 -15.46 4.56
CA VAL A 171 5.63 -16.24 5.80
C VAL A 171 4.22 -16.49 6.33
N ALA A 172 3.25 -15.64 5.98
CA ALA A 172 1.83 -15.85 6.28
C ALA A 172 0.96 -15.25 5.18
N LEU A 173 -0.21 -15.85 4.92
CA LEU A 173 -1.20 -15.38 3.97
C LEU A 173 -2.60 -15.79 4.42
N GLY A 174 -3.49 -14.83 4.63
CA GLY A 174 -4.87 -15.10 5.05
C GLY A 174 -5.67 -13.82 5.27
N ARG A 175 -6.90 -13.96 5.77
CA ARG A 175 -7.68 -12.83 6.26
C ARG A 175 -7.18 -12.41 7.64
N ALA A 176 -7.32 -11.14 8.01
CA ALA A 176 -6.87 -10.63 9.31
C ALA A 176 -7.33 -11.51 10.48
N ASN A 177 -8.62 -11.83 10.54
CA ASN A 177 -9.18 -12.65 11.60
C ASN A 177 -8.66 -14.11 11.61
N GLU A 178 -8.31 -14.67 10.45
CA GLU A 178 -7.72 -16.00 10.34
C GLU A 178 -6.28 -16.00 10.88
N LEU A 179 -5.51 -15.00 10.49
CA LEU A 179 -4.14 -14.82 10.96
C LEU A 179 -4.09 -14.57 12.48
N LYS A 180 -4.96 -13.70 13.00
CA LYS A 180 -5.08 -13.43 14.43
C LYS A 180 -5.42 -14.68 15.24
N ARG A 181 -6.39 -15.47 14.76
CA ARG A 181 -6.78 -16.71 15.43
C ARG A 181 -5.65 -17.74 15.41
N ALA A 182 -4.99 -17.91 14.26
CA ALA A 182 -3.89 -18.86 14.12
C ALA A 182 -2.73 -18.56 15.09
N VAL A 183 -2.42 -17.27 15.31
CA VAL A 183 -1.41 -16.88 16.29
C VAL A 183 -1.91 -17.05 17.71
N ALA A 184 -3.14 -16.63 18.06
CA ALA A 184 -3.72 -16.82 19.39
C ALA A 184 -3.72 -18.30 19.81
N ASP A 185 -4.16 -19.20 18.91
CA ASP A 185 -4.17 -20.65 19.15
C ASP A 185 -2.74 -21.18 19.37
N ARG A 186 -1.76 -20.67 18.62
CA ARG A 186 -0.37 -21.11 18.70
C ARG A 186 0.32 -20.72 20.00
N ILE A 187 0.01 -19.53 20.53
CA ILE A 187 0.55 -19.04 21.81
C ILE A 187 -0.32 -19.42 23.03
N GLY A 188 -1.40 -20.20 22.81
CA GLY A 188 -2.33 -20.64 23.88
C GLY A 188 -3.15 -19.52 24.51
N ARG A 189 -3.40 -18.42 23.79
CA ARG A 189 -4.10 -17.24 24.28
C ARG A 189 -5.59 -17.27 23.87
N ASN A 190 -6.48 -17.06 24.83
CA ASN A 190 -7.93 -16.98 24.57
C ASN A 190 -8.40 -15.57 24.13
N GLU A 191 -7.58 -14.54 24.36
CA GLU A 191 -7.89 -13.17 23.98
C GLU A 191 -7.48 -12.90 22.51
N PRO A 192 -8.19 -12.00 21.82
CA PRO A 192 -7.80 -11.60 20.47
C PRO A 192 -6.41 -10.97 20.43
N VAL A 193 -5.58 -11.42 19.50
CA VAL A 193 -4.29 -10.77 19.22
C VAL A 193 -4.47 -9.64 18.19
N THR A 194 -3.59 -8.64 18.21
CA THR A 194 -3.55 -7.54 17.23
C THR A 194 -2.86 -7.98 15.95
N MET A 195 -3.04 -7.26 14.84
CA MET A 195 -2.27 -7.53 13.62
C MET A 195 -0.78 -7.20 13.80
N HIS A 196 -0.44 -6.31 14.70
CA HIS A 196 0.95 -6.04 15.07
C HIS A 196 1.58 -7.29 15.72
N GLU A 197 0.92 -7.91 16.71
CA GLU A 197 1.39 -9.17 17.31
C GLU A 197 1.49 -10.30 16.29
N VAL A 198 0.57 -10.38 15.34
CA VAL A 198 0.65 -11.33 14.22
C VAL A 198 1.90 -11.09 13.38
N PHE A 199 2.15 -9.84 12.97
CA PHE A 199 3.35 -9.48 12.20
C PHE A 199 4.62 -9.86 12.95
N MET A 200 4.72 -9.49 14.23
CA MET A 200 5.86 -9.79 15.07
C MET A 200 6.07 -11.31 15.21
N HIS A 201 5.00 -12.06 15.42
CA HIS A 201 5.08 -13.52 15.55
C HIS A 201 5.68 -14.18 14.29
N TYR A 202 5.31 -13.72 13.09
CA TYR A 202 5.80 -14.31 11.84
C TYR A 202 7.15 -13.80 11.37
N THR A 203 7.58 -12.62 11.81
CA THR A 203 8.85 -12.01 11.36
C THR A 203 9.96 -12.10 12.38
N VAL A 204 9.65 -12.16 13.67
CA VAL A 204 10.62 -12.13 14.76
C VAL A 204 10.68 -13.47 15.53
N ALA A 205 9.65 -14.31 15.44
CA ALA A 205 9.59 -15.57 16.19
C ALA A 205 10.80 -16.51 15.95
N HIS A 206 11.48 -16.39 14.82
CA HIS A 206 12.71 -17.14 14.56
C HIS A 206 13.94 -16.60 15.30
N LEU A 207 13.87 -15.41 15.88
CA LEU A 207 14.95 -14.76 16.66
C LEU A 207 14.78 -15.00 18.15
N ILE A 208 13.61 -15.47 18.59
CA ILE A 208 13.29 -15.78 19.99
C ILE A 208 13.25 -17.30 20.12
N THR A 209 14.15 -17.83 20.91
CA THR A 209 14.26 -19.28 21.16
C THR A 209 13.31 -19.71 22.29
N ASP A 210 13.05 -21.02 22.40
CA ASP A 210 12.29 -21.57 23.53
C ASP A 210 12.99 -21.25 24.86
N ASP A 211 14.33 -21.20 24.88
CA ASP A 211 15.12 -20.82 26.05
C ASP A 211 14.90 -19.34 26.45
N ASP A 212 14.66 -18.46 25.48
CA ASP A 212 14.32 -17.07 25.77
C ASP A 212 12.92 -16.94 26.35
N ILE A 213 11.97 -17.73 25.85
CA ILE A 213 10.61 -17.77 26.40
C ILE A 213 10.63 -18.30 27.84
N ASP A 214 11.39 -19.35 28.11
CA ASP A 214 11.57 -19.89 29.46
C ASP A 214 12.25 -18.89 30.40
N ARG A 215 13.23 -18.14 29.90
CA ARG A 215 13.99 -17.13 30.65
C ARG A 215 13.15 -15.93 31.05
N TYR A 216 12.32 -15.43 30.15
CA TYR A 216 11.51 -14.21 30.35
C TYR A 216 10.06 -14.49 30.74
N GLY A 217 9.64 -15.76 30.71
CA GLY A 217 8.32 -16.23 31.19
C GLY A 217 7.17 -16.04 30.23
N SER A 218 7.38 -15.33 29.11
CA SER A 218 6.43 -15.28 28.00
C SER A 218 7.13 -14.76 26.72
N TRP A 219 6.55 -15.03 25.56
CA TRP A 219 7.04 -14.58 24.28
C TRP A 219 7.12 -13.05 24.19
N GLU A 220 6.09 -12.32 24.70
CA GLU A 220 6.06 -10.87 24.71
C GLU A 220 7.24 -10.26 25.49
N LYS A 221 7.54 -10.81 26.67
CA LYS A 221 8.65 -10.33 27.50
C LYS A 221 10.02 -10.68 26.90
N ALA A 222 10.14 -11.84 26.24
CA ALA A 222 11.34 -12.21 25.53
C ALA A 222 11.56 -11.27 24.32
N PHE A 223 10.49 -10.88 23.66
CA PHE A 223 10.53 -9.93 22.56
C PHE A 223 10.88 -8.49 23.01
N GLU A 224 10.24 -7.97 24.06
CA GLU A 224 10.59 -6.66 24.66
C GLU A 224 12.07 -6.60 25.06
N ALA A 225 12.59 -7.69 25.63
CA ALA A 225 14.01 -7.79 25.99
C ALA A 225 14.93 -7.79 24.76
N TYR A 226 14.51 -8.46 23.66
CA TYR A 226 15.24 -8.45 22.38
C TYR A 226 15.25 -7.05 21.74
N GLU A 227 14.13 -6.35 21.73
CA GLU A 227 14.06 -4.97 21.19
C GLU A 227 14.94 -4.01 21.99
N ALA A 228 14.91 -4.08 23.31
CA ALA A 228 15.73 -3.25 24.17
C ALA A 228 17.24 -3.46 23.95
N GLN A 229 17.67 -4.71 23.73
CA GLN A 229 19.07 -5.01 23.40
C GLN A 229 19.50 -4.42 22.06
N LYS A 230 18.60 -4.39 21.08
CA LYS A 230 18.87 -3.89 19.74
C LYS A 230 18.92 -2.35 19.66
N GLU A 231 18.15 -1.67 20.51
CA GLU A 231 18.23 -0.22 20.68
C GLU A 231 19.56 0.21 21.32
N ASP A 232 20.00 -0.51 22.34
CA ASP A 232 21.31 -0.26 23.00
C ASP A 232 22.50 -0.50 22.05
N GLU A 233 22.43 -1.46 21.12
CA GLU A 233 23.46 -1.71 20.12
C GLU A 233 23.52 -0.61 19.05
N ASN A 234 22.40 -0.01 18.68
CA ASN A 234 22.33 1.07 17.68
C ASN A 234 22.72 2.46 18.23
N ASP A 235 22.53 2.71 19.52
CA ASP A 235 22.93 3.97 20.17
C ASP A 235 24.43 3.99 20.53
N GLY A 236 25.15 2.89 20.34
CA GLY A 236 26.59 2.72 20.59
C GLY A 236 27.53 2.90 19.40
N GLU A 237 27.00 3.12 18.18
CA GLU A 237 27.74 3.48 16.98
C GLU A 237 27.52 4.95 16.60
#